data_e67c54f5c0fa4cee5a5916f0a2e507df
#
_entry.id   e67c54f5c0fa4cee5a5916f0a2e507df
#
_cell.length_a   1.000
_cell.length_b   1.000
_cell.length_c   1.000
_cell.angle_alpha   90.00
_cell.angle_beta   90.00
_cell.angle_gamma   90.00
#
_symmetry.space_group_name_H-M   'P 1'
#
loop_
_entity.id
_entity.type
_entity.pdbx_description
1 polymer ?
#
loop_
_entity_poly.entity_id
_entity_poly.type
_entity_poly.pdbx_seq_one_letter_code
_entity_poly.pdbx_strand_id
1 'polypeptide(L)' 'LGLRHLAFMVDDLDKVVSAWSGKGVKFERIRVDEFTQKRFTFFLDPDNLPLELYEG' A
#
# COMPACT_ATOMS: atom_id res chain seq x y z
N LEU A 1 13.75 11.85 15.54
CA LEU A 1 13.66 10.63 14.82
C LEU A 1 12.31 10.44 14.18
N GLY A 2 12.27 10.51 12.89
CA GLY A 2 11.03 10.35 12.20
C GLY A 2 10.66 8.90 12.06
N LEU A 3 9.41 8.61 12.27
CA LEU A 3 8.90 7.31 11.92
C LEU A 3 8.75 7.25 10.43
N ARG A 4 9.35 6.25 9.86
CA ARG A 4 9.23 6.04 8.45
C ARG A 4 8.40 4.81 8.21
N HIS A 5 7.47 4.92 7.31
CA HIS A 5 6.79 3.73 6.87
C HIS A 5 7.56 3.16 5.69
N LEU A 6 7.50 1.87 5.52
CA LEU A 6 8.12 1.22 4.39
C LEU A 6 7.20 1.35 3.19
N ALA A 7 7.79 1.62 2.04
CA ALA A 7 7.04 1.73 0.80
C ALA A 7 7.56 0.66 -0.17
N PHE A 8 6.64 -0.08 -0.77
CA PHE A 8 6.97 -1.12 -1.74
C PHE A 8 6.37 -0.76 -3.08
N MET A 9 7.16 -0.88 -4.12
CA MET A 9 6.67 -0.63 -5.47
C MET A 9 6.17 -1.94 -6.06
N VAL A 10 5.00 -1.90 -6.68
CA VAL A 10 4.41 -3.08 -7.33
C VAL A 10 3.98 -2.71 -8.73
N ASP A 11 3.88 -3.71 -9.59
CA ASP A 11 3.47 -3.49 -10.98
C ASP A 11 1.97 -3.35 -11.12
N ASP A 12 1.21 -4.08 -10.30
CA ASP A 12 -0.24 -4.10 -10.39
C ASP A 12 -0.81 -4.04 -8.99
N LEU A 13 -1.22 -2.85 -8.60
CA LEU A 13 -1.70 -2.61 -7.24
C LEU A 13 -2.99 -3.38 -6.95
N ASP A 14 -3.91 -3.42 -7.92
CA ASP A 14 -5.17 -4.14 -7.72
C ASP A 14 -4.93 -5.62 -7.44
N LYS A 15 -3.99 -6.20 -8.16
CA LYS A 15 -3.68 -7.62 -8.02
C LYS A 15 -3.12 -7.92 -6.64
N VAL A 16 -2.21 -7.09 -6.17
CA VAL A 16 -1.60 -7.28 -4.84
C VAL A 16 -2.63 -7.06 -3.75
N VAL A 17 -3.41 -6.02 -3.85
CA VAL A 17 -4.46 -5.73 -2.86
C VAL A 17 -5.45 -6.89 -2.79
N SER A 18 -5.86 -7.39 -3.94
CA SER A 18 -6.80 -8.51 -3.98
C SER A 18 -6.22 -9.76 -3.33
N ALA A 19 -4.97 -10.08 -3.67
CA ALA A 19 -4.33 -11.29 -3.14
C ALA A 19 -4.13 -11.19 -1.62
N TRP A 20 -3.67 -10.04 -1.15
CA TRP A 20 -3.37 -9.89 0.27
C TRP A 20 -4.62 -9.70 1.11
N SER A 21 -5.67 -9.09 0.54
CA SER A 21 -6.94 -8.98 1.25
C SER A 21 -7.52 -10.35 1.54
N GLY A 22 -7.32 -11.30 0.65
CA GLY A 22 -7.74 -12.67 0.87
C GLY A 22 -7.03 -13.35 2.03
N LYS A 23 -5.89 -12.80 2.44
CA LYS A 23 -5.13 -13.32 3.58
C LYS A 23 -5.41 -12.56 4.87
N GLY A 24 -6.37 -11.64 4.83
CA GLY A 24 -6.75 -10.90 6.02
C GLY A 24 -6.07 -9.55 6.19
N VAL A 25 -5.28 -9.12 5.23
CA VAL A 25 -4.66 -7.80 5.28
C VAL A 25 -5.70 -6.75 4.92
N LYS A 26 -5.76 -5.69 5.71
CA LYS A 26 -6.72 -4.62 5.49
C LYS A 26 -6.02 -3.42 4.88
N PHE A 27 -6.57 -2.95 3.78
CA PHE A 27 -6.01 -1.81 3.07
C PHE A 27 -6.91 -0.61 3.21
N GLU A 28 -6.32 0.56 3.17
CA GLU A 28 -7.08 1.78 3.04
C GLU A 28 -7.50 1.96 1.59
N ARG A 29 -8.29 3.01 1.36
CA ARG A 29 -8.74 3.34 0.02
C ARG A 29 -7.54 3.60 -0.89
N ILE A 30 -7.58 3.10 -2.10
CA ILE A 30 -6.55 3.38 -3.09
C ILE A 30 -6.67 4.85 -3.51
N ARG A 31 -5.55 5.54 -3.53
CA ARG A 31 -5.47 6.95 -3.89
C ARG A 31 -4.56 7.13 -5.08
N VAL A 32 -4.67 8.28 -5.71
CA VAL A 32 -3.82 8.65 -6.83
C VAL A 32 -2.94 9.82 -6.41
N ASP A 33 -1.64 9.67 -6.65
CA ASP A 33 -0.68 10.73 -6.42
C ASP A 33 -0.87 11.76 -7.53
N GLU A 34 -1.14 13.01 -7.16
CA GLU A 34 -1.43 14.05 -8.12
C GLU A 34 -0.23 14.41 -8.98
N PHE A 35 0.95 14.20 -8.47
CA PHE A 35 2.17 14.56 -9.19
C PHE A 35 2.61 13.50 -10.17
N THR A 36 2.50 12.24 -9.79
CA THR A 36 2.98 11.14 -10.63
C THR A 36 1.87 10.43 -11.37
N GLN A 37 0.62 10.65 -10.99
CA GLN A 37 -0.55 9.97 -11.53
C GLN A 37 -0.53 8.47 -11.24
N LYS A 38 0.23 8.06 -10.25
CA LYS A 38 0.34 6.66 -9.88
C LYS A 38 -0.50 6.39 -8.65
N ARG A 39 -0.98 5.16 -8.54
CA ARG A 39 -1.86 4.77 -7.45
C ARG A 39 -1.05 4.23 -6.30
N PHE A 40 -1.58 4.42 -5.10
CA PHE A 40 -0.95 3.90 -3.90
C PHE A 40 -2.01 3.63 -2.84
N THR A 41 -1.65 2.82 -1.86
CA THR A 41 -2.51 2.56 -0.71
C THR A 41 -1.65 2.23 0.49
N PHE A 42 -2.26 2.31 1.65
CA PHE A 42 -1.59 1.97 2.90
C PHE A 42 -2.26 0.77 3.53
N PHE A 43 -1.50 0.03 4.31
CA PHE A 43 -2.04 -1.06 5.09
C PHE A 43 -1.20 -1.21 6.35
N LEU A 44 -1.72 -1.96 7.31
CA LEU A 44 -1.01 -2.22 8.56
C LEU A 44 -0.55 -3.67 8.57
N ASP A 45 0.70 -3.88 8.98
CA ASP A 45 1.17 -5.23 9.17
C ASP A 45 0.64 -5.77 10.50
N PRO A 46 0.93 -7.04 10.84
CA PRO A 46 0.43 -7.61 12.10
C PRO A 46 0.87 -6.85 13.34
N ASP A 47 1.96 -6.10 13.26
CA ASP A 47 2.45 -5.30 14.37
C ASP A 47 1.94 -3.87 14.33
N ASN A 48 0.97 -3.59 13.46
CA ASN A 48 0.36 -2.28 13.29
C ASN A 48 1.33 -1.23 12.76
N LEU A 49 2.36 -1.65 12.06
CA LEU A 49 3.24 -0.71 11.38
C LEU A 49 2.63 -0.32 10.05
N PRO A 50 2.58 0.99 9.76
CA PRO A 50 2.02 1.43 8.48
C PRO A 50 2.97 1.11 7.33
N LEU A 51 2.42 0.49 6.30
CA LEU A 51 3.15 0.13 5.11
C LEU A 51 2.44 0.71 3.90
N GLU A 52 3.22 1.07 2.90
CA GLU A 52 2.67 1.67 1.68
C GLU A 52 2.95 0.78 0.48
N LEU A 53 1.93 0.58 -0.35
CA LEU A 53 2.10 -0.03 -1.66
C LEU A 53 1.93 1.05 -2.71
N TYR A 54 2.82 1.08 -3.66
CA TYR A 54 2.92 2.13 -4.64
C TYR A 54 3.04 1.49 -6.02
N GLU A 55 2.16 1.86 -6.93
CA GLU A 55 2.17 1.28 -8.27
C GLU A 55 3.14 2.05 -9.15
N GLY A 56 4.09 1.34 -9.72
CA GLY A 56 5.13 1.97 -10.52
C GLY A 56 5.10 1.65 -11.99
#